data_a42604a97efdff6d65fd6d86608ec61f
#
_entry.id   a42604a97efdff6d65fd6d86608ec61f
#
_cell.length_a   1.000
_cell.length_b   1.000
_cell.length_c   1.000
_cell.angle_alpha   90.00
_cell.angle_beta   90.00
_cell.angle_gamma   90.00
#
_symmetry.space_group_name_H-M   'P 1'
#
loop_
_entity.id
_entity.type
_entity.pdbx_description
1 polymer ?
#
loop_
_entity_poly.entity_id
_entity_poly.type
_entity_poly.pdbx_seq_one_letter_code
_entity_poly.pdbx_strand_id
1 'polypeptide(L)'
;RDPEMSRGLGDVYKRQDATDVCQIEELVRLGELTKRAWAHNVQVMVEGPGHVPLNQVAANMEIQKTICMGAPFYVLGPLVTDIAPGYDHITAAIGGAVAAMSGAAFLCYVTPAEHLALPNVDDVKQGIVASKIAAHAADIAKGIPHARDIDDKMGDARRVLDWDAQFACALDPETAKAIRDARLPEDDHSDTCSMCGKFCAVRSMNKALAGEYIDIL
;
A
#
# COMPACT_ATOMS: atom_id res chain seq x y z
N ARG A 1 13.07 34.95 -6.71
CA ARG A 1 12.90 33.61 -7.32
C ARG A 1 12.10 32.76 -6.35
N ASP A 2 10.99 32.23 -6.77
CA ASP A 2 10.16 31.35 -5.96
C ASP A 2 10.94 30.02 -5.75
N PRO A 3 11.31 29.65 -4.53
CA PRO A 3 12.06 28.43 -4.28
C PRO A 3 11.28 27.15 -4.65
N GLU A 4 9.97 27.22 -4.75
CA GLU A 4 9.13 26.10 -5.13
C GLU A 4 9.33 25.74 -6.61
N MET A 5 9.46 26.72 -7.47
CA MET A 5 9.70 26.49 -8.91
C MET A 5 11.11 26.02 -9.24
N SER A 6 12.06 26.11 -8.30
CA SER A 6 13.46 25.79 -8.58
C SER A 6 13.83 24.34 -8.41
N ARG A 7 12.95 23.49 -7.91
CA ARG A 7 13.32 22.17 -7.39
C ARG A 7 12.63 20.99 -8.04
N GLY A 8 11.58 21.22 -8.82
CA GLY A 8 10.73 20.11 -9.23
C GLY A 8 10.11 19.33 -8.06
N LEU A 9 10.25 19.90 -6.86
CA LEU A 9 9.77 19.32 -5.61
C LEU A 9 8.58 20.11 -5.12
N GLY A 10 7.55 20.25 -5.95
CA GLY A 10 6.30 20.89 -5.56
C GLY A 10 5.69 20.32 -4.29
N ASP A 11 5.97 19.05 -4.02
CA ASP A 11 5.60 18.33 -2.82
C ASP A 11 6.22 18.87 -1.52
N VAL A 12 7.31 19.62 -1.58
CA VAL A 12 7.93 20.23 -0.38
C VAL A 12 7.16 21.45 0.10
N TYR A 13 6.60 22.24 -0.81
CA TYR A 13 5.95 23.53 -0.50
C TYR A 13 4.48 23.58 -0.91
N LYS A 14 4.10 22.87 -1.97
CA LYS A 14 2.74 22.78 -2.51
C LYS A 14 2.29 21.34 -2.57
N ARG A 15 2.14 20.75 -1.44
CA ARG A 15 1.87 19.31 -1.29
C ARG A 15 0.61 18.82 -2.00
N GLN A 16 -0.31 19.72 -2.37
CA GLN A 16 -1.61 19.37 -2.93
C GLN A 16 -1.72 19.56 -4.45
N ASP A 17 -0.72 20.17 -5.13
CA ASP A 17 -0.78 20.51 -6.54
C ASP A 17 0.39 19.95 -7.35
N ALA A 18 0.69 18.66 -7.12
CA ALA A 18 1.83 18.02 -7.80
C ALA A 18 1.65 17.81 -9.31
N THR A 19 0.47 18.15 -9.90
CA THR A 19 0.25 18.12 -11.36
C THR A 19 0.22 19.54 -11.91
N ASP A 20 1.14 20.37 -11.50
CA ASP A 20 1.33 21.73 -11.99
C ASP A 20 2.30 21.79 -13.17
N VAL A 21 2.53 23.02 -13.66
CA VAL A 21 3.45 23.27 -14.79
C VAL A 21 4.87 22.78 -14.45
N CYS A 22 5.32 22.90 -13.19
CA CYS A 22 6.65 22.46 -12.79
C CYS A 22 6.79 20.93 -12.88
N GLN A 23 5.79 20.20 -12.44
CA GLN A 23 5.76 18.73 -12.55
C GLN A 23 5.78 18.27 -14.01
N ILE A 24 5.02 18.90 -14.87
CA ILE A 24 5.00 18.58 -16.32
C ILE A 24 6.35 18.88 -16.97
N GLU A 25 6.94 20.05 -16.69
CA GLU A 25 8.28 20.41 -17.18
C GLU A 25 9.36 19.44 -16.68
N GLU A 26 9.29 19.02 -15.43
CA GLU A 26 10.18 18.00 -14.89
C GLU A 26 10.08 16.70 -15.68
N LEU A 27 8.86 16.19 -15.91
CA LEU A 27 8.65 14.97 -16.70
C LEU A 27 9.18 15.10 -18.13
N VAL A 28 9.04 16.27 -18.75
CA VAL A 28 9.62 16.54 -20.08
C VAL A 28 11.13 16.41 -20.05
N ARG A 29 11.80 17.01 -19.05
CA ARG A 29 13.25 16.90 -18.88
C ARG A 29 13.69 15.47 -18.57
N LEU A 30 12.96 14.76 -17.74
CA LEU A 30 13.24 13.35 -17.43
C LEU A 30 13.07 12.47 -18.69
N GLY A 31 12.10 12.77 -19.56
CA GLY A 31 11.96 12.10 -20.84
C GLY A 31 13.14 12.35 -21.79
N GLU A 32 13.66 13.57 -21.85
CA GLU A 32 14.88 13.89 -22.62
C GLU A 32 16.11 13.13 -22.05
N LEU A 33 16.28 13.13 -20.73
CA LEU A 33 17.37 12.43 -20.05
C LEU A 33 17.28 10.92 -20.25
N THR A 34 16.08 10.36 -20.22
CA THR A 34 15.83 8.94 -20.48
C THR A 34 16.31 8.55 -21.88
N LYS A 35 16.00 9.33 -22.91
CA LYS A 35 16.49 9.11 -24.29
C LYS A 35 18.02 9.13 -24.36
N ARG A 36 18.63 10.08 -23.68
CA ARG A 36 20.10 10.20 -23.66
C ARG A 36 20.76 9.01 -22.98
N ALA A 37 20.23 8.58 -21.83
CA ALA A 37 20.75 7.42 -21.12
C ALA A 37 20.63 6.14 -21.96
N TRP A 38 19.48 5.91 -22.59
CA TRP A 38 19.27 4.75 -23.45
C TRP A 38 20.17 4.74 -24.70
N ALA A 39 20.46 5.92 -25.25
CA ALA A 39 21.43 6.03 -26.36
C ALA A 39 22.86 5.58 -25.96
N HIS A 40 23.15 5.56 -24.67
CA HIS A 40 24.40 5.05 -24.09
C HIS A 40 24.25 3.65 -23.45
N ASN A 41 23.17 2.92 -23.72
CA ASN A 41 22.87 1.61 -23.14
C ASN A 41 22.80 1.60 -21.60
N VAL A 42 22.37 2.72 -20.99
CA VAL A 42 22.20 2.83 -19.54
C VAL A 42 20.72 2.61 -19.20
N GLN A 43 20.46 1.75 -18.22
CA GLN A 43 19.12 1.56 -17.68
C GLN A 43 18.66 2.81 -16.93
N VAL A 44 17.37 3.09 -16.98
CA VAL A 44 16.76 4.27 -16.35
C VAL A 44 15.56 3.85 -15.52
N MET A 45 15.44 4.43 -14.34
CA MET A 45 14.23 4.47 -13.54
C MET A 45 13.94 5.95 -13.25
N VAL A 46 12.73 6.38 -13.53
CA VAL A 46 12.29 7.77 -13.31
C VAL A 46 11.67 7.87 -11.93
N GLU A 47 12.09 8.83 -11.13
CA GLU A 47 11.44 9.14 -9.86
C GLU A 47 10.25 10.07 -10.07
N GLY A 48 9.18 9.85 -9.33
CA GLY A 48 7.93 10.58 -9.41
C GLY A 48 7.62 11.41 -8.17
N PRO A 49 6.50 12.14 -8.19
CA PRO A 49 6.09 13.00 -7.10
C PRO A 49 5.66 12.20 -5.85
N GLY A 50 5.91 12.79 -4.67
CA GLY A 50 5.56 12.22 -3.37
C GLY A 50 4.17 12.59 -2.88
N HIS A 51 3.66 13.79 -3.22
CA HIS A 51 2.36 14.30 -2.77
C HIS A 51 1.49 14.61 -3.98
N VAL A 52 0.43 13.81 -4.16
CA VAL A 52 -0.48 13.95 -5.30
C VAL A 52 -1.91 13.72 -4.83
N PRO A 53 -2.83 14.66 -5.02
CA PRO A 53 -4.25 14.42 -4.75
C PRO A 53 -4.75 13.16 -5.46
N LEU A 54 -5.56 12.36 -4.77
CA LEU A 54 -5.97 11.04 -5.23
C LEU A 54 -6.49 11.01 -6.67
N ASN A 55 -7.29 12.02 -7.04
CA ASN A 55 -7.88 12.14 -8.37
C ASN A 55 -6.86 12.46 -9.48
N GLN A 56 -5.63 12.81 -9.13
CA GLN A 56 -4.58 13.16 -10.10
C GLN A 56 -3.53 12.05 -10.26
N VAL A 57 -3.52 11.05 -9.38
CA VAL A 57 -2.49 9.99 -9.36
C VAL A 57 -2.45 9.24 -10.70
N ALA A 58 -3.59 8.76 -11.19
CA ALA A 58 -3.65 8.02 -12.45
C ALA A 58 -3.17 8.87 -13.64
N ALA A 59 -3.58 10.14 -13.70
CA ALA A 59 -3.15 11.06 -14.75
C ALA A 59 -1.63 11.27 -14.75
N ASN A 60 -1.00 11.41 -13.57
CA ASN A 60 0.46 11.49 -13.46
C ASN A 60 1.16 10.24 -14.03
N MET A 61 0.62 9.05 -13.78
CA MET A 61 1.18 7.81 -14.32
C MET A 61 1.11 7.78 -15.84
N GLU A 62 -0.03 8.18 -16.43
CA GLU A 62 -0.21 8.22 -17.89
C GLU A 62 0.68 9.26 -18.57
N ILE A 63 0.84 10.44 -17.96
CA ILE A 63 1.71 11.50 -18.47
C ILE A 63 3.16 11.01 -18.46
N GLN A 64 3.64 10.42 -17.36
CA GLN A 64 5.00 9.90 -17.27
C GLN A 64 5.24 8.80 -18.31
N LYS A 65 4.34 7.83 -18.42
CA LYS A 65 4.47 6.75 -19.43
C LYS A 65 4.62 7.30 -20.85
N THR A 66 3.85 8.32 -21.16
CA THR A 66 3.89 8.95 -22.48
C THR A 66 5.18 9.71 -22.70
N ILE A 67 5.53 10.61 -21.80
CA ILE A 67 6.70 11.51 -21.93
C ILE A 67 8.01 10.74 -21.79
N CYS A 68 8.09 9.79 -20.83
CA CYS A 68 9.29 9.00 -20.57
C CYS A 68 9.29 7.64 -21.31
N MET A 69 8.43 7.48 -22.31
CA MET A 69 8.42 6.33 -23.24
C MET A 69 8.36 4.96 -22.52
N GLY A 70 7.59 4.88 -21.45
CA GLY A 70 7.42 3.66 -20.69
C GLY A 70 8.59 3.30 -19.75
N ALA A 71 9.51 4.23 -19.51
CA ALA A 71 10.56 4.00 -18.49
C ALA A 71 9.91 3.68 -17.13
N PRO A 72 10.48 2.75 -16.35
CA PRO A 72 9.98 2.42 -15.02
C PRO A 72 9.80 3.67 -14.15
N PHE A 73 8.65 3.79 -13.52
CA PHE A 73 8.30 4.93 -12.66
C PHE A 73 8.32 4.51 -11.21
N TYR A 74 9.21 5.11 -10.43
CA TYR A 74 9.33 4.97 -8.99
C TYR A 74 8.61 6.14 -8.33
N VAL A 75 7.69 5.87 -7.42
CA VAL A 75 6.89 6.92 -6.76
C VAL A 75 7.01 6.82 -5.25
N LEU A 76 7.06 7.95 -4.57
CA LEU A 76 7.04 8.05 -3.12
C LEU A 76 5.59 8.08 -2.62
N GLY A 77 5.04 6.94 -2.36
CA GLY A 77 3.63 6.80 -2.04
C GLY A 77 2.77 6.57 -3.29
N PRO A 78 2.06 7.59 -3.85
CA PRO A 78 1.97 9.00 -3.40
C PRO A 78 1.10 9.22 -2.15
N LEU A 79 1.47 10.22 -1.36
CA LEU A 79 0.62 10.71 -0.27
C LEU A 79 -0.55 11.51 -0.86
N VAL A 80 -1.76 11.08 -0.59
CA VAL A 80 -2.97 11.63 -1.24
C VAL A 80 -3.64 12.75 -0.46
N THR A 81 -3.19 13.00 0.76
CA THR A 81 -3.62 14.10 1.63
C THR A 81 -2.55 14.39 2.66
N ASP A 82 -2.49 15.63 3.15
CA ASP A 82 -1.48 16.11 4.09
C ASP A 82 -2.02 16.27 5.53
N ILE A 83 -3.27 15.89 5.78
CA ILE A 83 -3.91 16.11 7.08
C ILE A 83 -3.60 15.04 8.13
N ALA A 84 -2.75 14.08 7.81
CA ALA A 84 -2.54 12.89 8.62
C ALA A 84 -1.08 12.69 9.08
N PRO A 85 -0.42 13.70 9.72
CA PRO A 85 0.92 13.51 10.28
C PRO A 85 0.94 12.31 11.25
N GLY A 86 1.95 11.45 11.14
CA GLY A 86 2.04 10.19 11.89
C GLY A 86 1.32 9.01 11.22
N TYR A 87 0.56 9.25 10.16
CA TYR A 87 -0.16 8.24 9.37
C TYR A 87 0.18 8.31 7.87
N ASP A 88 1.28 8.95 7.52
CA ASP A 88 1.68 9.14 6.12
C ASP A 88 1.87 7.82 5.37
N HIS A 89 2.27 6.75 6.06
CA HIS A 89 2.32 5.40 5.50
C HIS A 89 0.94 4.88 5.02
N ILE A 90 -0.16 5.31 5.65
CA ILE A 90 -1.52 4.96 5.23
C ILE A 90 -1.91 5.78 4.00
N THR A 91 -1.68 7.10 4.03
CA THR A 91 -1.99 7.96 2.87
C THR A 91 -1.18 7.58 1.64
N ALA A 92 0.08 7.19 1.84
CA ALA A 92 0.96 6.65 0.82
C ALA A 92 0.49 5.29 0.27
N ALA A 93 -0.02 4.41 1.12
CA ALA A 93 -0.57 3.12 0.67
C ALA A 93 -1.81 3.31 -0.22
N ILE A 94 -2.68 4.28 0.11
CA ILE A 94 -3.85 4.60 -0.70
C ILE A 94 -3.43 5.07 -2.09
N GLY A 95 -2.54 6.06 -2.16
CA GLY A 95 -2.02 6.59 -3.42
C GLY A 95 -1.17 5.58 -4.17
N GLY A 96 -0.36 4.80 -3.45
CA GLY A 96 0.47 3.75 -4.00
C GLY A 96 -0.31 2.65 -4.70
N ALA A 97 -1.45 2.24 -4.15
CA ALA A 97 -2.33 1.28 -4.79
C ALA A 97 -2.87 1.81 -6.13
N VAL A 98 -3.31 3.07 -6.15
CA VAL A 98 -3.79 3.72 -7.39
C VAL A 98 -2.65 3.91 -8.39
N ALA A 99 -1.48 4.37 -7.94
CA ALA A 99 -0.30 4.55 -8.80
C ALA A 99 0.15 3.22 -9.41
N ALA A 100 0.29 2.17 -8.61
CA ALA A 100 0.73 0.85 -9.08
C ALA A 100 -0.30 0.22 -10.03
N MET A 101 -1.59 0.36 -9.75
CA MET A 101 -2.66 -0.07 -10.64
C MET A 101 -2.62 0.68 -11.98
N SER A 102 -2.23 1.96 -11.98
CA SER A 102 -2.14 2.82 -13.16
C SER A 102 -0.79 2.74 -13.87
N GLY A 103 0.18 1.97 -13.33
CA GLY A 103 1.42 1.65 -14.04
C GLY A 103 2.72 2.10 -13.40
N ALA A 104 2.74 2.56 -12.16
CA ALA A 104 3.98 2.70 -11.41
C ALA A 104 4.68 1.34 -11.29
N ALA A 105 6.00 1.33 -11.47
CA ALA A 105 6.83 0.12 -11.43
C ALA A 105 7.35 -0.17 -10.02
N PHE A 106 7.56 0.87 -9.22
CA PHE A 106 8.07 0.77 -7.85
C PHE A 106 7.33 1.73 -6.92
N LEU A 107 7.09 1.26 -5.71
CA LEU A 107 6.58 2.07 -4.60
C LEU A 107 7.69 2.25 -3.57
N CYS A 108 8.05 3.50 -3.30
CA CYS A 108 8.82 3.83 -2.11
C CYS A 108 7.91 3.71 -0.89
N TYR A 109 8.37 3.05 0.17
CA TYR A 109 7.63 3.06 1.41
C TYR A 109 7.75 4.43 2.10
N VAL A 110 6.71 4.79 2.82
CA VAL A 110 6.65 5.97 3.68
C VAL A 110 6.40 5.48 5.10
N THR A 111 7.04 6.09 6.08
CA THR A 111 6.91 5.68 7.48
C THR A 111 5.93 6.56 8.26
N PRO A 112 5.43 6.13 9.43
CA PRO A 112 4.68 7.00 10.33
C PRO A 112 5.45 8.25 10.77
N ALA A 113 6.79 8.18 10.77
CA ALA A 113 7.66 9.28 11.17
C ALA A 113 7.92 10.31 10.05
N GLU A 114 7.36 10.10 8.86
CA GLU A 114 7.59 10.98 7.70
C GLU A 114 7.26 12.43 8.07
N HIS A 115 8.15 13.36 7.71
CA HIS A 115 8.09 14.78 8.03
C HIS A 115 8.09 15.14 9.54
N LEU A 116 8.19 14.16 10.45
CA LEU A 116 8.16 14.35 11.89
C LEU A 116 9.48 14.06 12.57
N ALA A 117 10.13 12.95 12.23
CA ALA A 117 11.35 12.48 12.88
C ALA A 117 12.11 11.49 12.03
N LEU A 118 13.34 11.16 12.45
CA LEU A 118 14.07 10.04 11.89
C LEU A 118 13.36 8.73 12.27
N PRO A 119 12.97 7.88 11.30
CA PRO A 119 12.24 6.65 11.58
C PRO A 119 13.09 5.64 12.37
N ASN A 120 12.47 4.92 13.28
CA ASN A 120 13.03 3.75 13.92
C ASN A 120 12.69 2.47 13.13
N VAL A 121 13.12 1.30 13.61
CA VAL A 121 12.90 0.02 12.92
C VAL A 121 11.41 -0.33 12.80
N ASP A 122 10.62 -0.02 13.83
CA ASP A 122 9.17 -0.30 13.82
C ASP A 122 8.43 0.60 12.83
N ASP A 123 8.84 1.88 12.72
CA ASP A 123 8.32 2.80 11.73
C ASP A 123 8.60 2.28 10.31
N VAL A 124 9.82 1.81 10.05
CA VAL A 124 10.20 1.21 8.77
C VAL A 124 9.38 -0.04 8.47
N LYS A 125 9.21 -0.92 9.47
CA LYS A 125 8.37 -2.13 9.32
C LYS A 125 6.95 -1.76 8.93
N GLN A 126 6.33 -0.79 9.61
CA GLN A 126 4.98 -0.33 9.28
C GLN A 126 4.87 0.23 7.86
N GLY A 127 5.83 1.07 7.45
CA GLY A 127 5.89 1.62 6.10
C GLY A 127 6.01 0.54 5.01
N ILE A 128 6.87 -0.45 5.23
CA ILE A 128 7.05 -1.58 4.30
C ILE A 128 5.77 -2.41 4.20
N VAL A 129 5.14 -2.73 5.32
CA VAL A 129 3.87 -3.49 5.34
C VAL A 129 2.78 -2.73 4.59
N ALA A 130 2.63 -1.43 4.84
CA ALA A 130 1.66 -0.59 4.15
C ALA A 130 1.88 -0.58 2.62
N SER A 131 3.12 -0.41 2.18
CA SER A 131 3.48 -0.43 0.76
C SER A 131 3.27 -1.80 0.10
N LYS A 132 3.55 -2.89 0.82
CA LYS A 132 3.25 -4.26 0.34
C LYS A 132 1.75 -4.49 0.16
N ILE A 133 0.93 -4.00 1.09
CA ILE A 133 -0.54 -4.08 0.96
C ILE A 133 -1.00 -3.33 -0.30
N ALA A 134 -0.48 -2.12 -0.52
CA ALA A 134 -0.81 -1.31 -1.69
C ALA A 134 -0.41 -2.01 -3.01
N ALA A 135 0.81 -2.55 -3.08
CA ALA A 135 1.31 -3.26 -4.24
C ALA A 135 0.48 -4.53 -4.52
N HIS A 136 0.18 -5.31 -3.50
CA HIS A 136 -0.64 -6.52 -3.63
C HIS A 136 -2.06 -6.21 -4.13
N ALA A 137 -2.71 -5.19 -3.56
CA ALA A 137 -4.02 -4.74 -4.03
C ALA A 137 -3.99 -4.30 -5.51
N ALA A 138 -2.93 -3.62 -5.93
CA ALA A 138 -2.74 -3.21 -7.31
C ALA A 138 -2.50 -4.42 -8.25
N ASP A 139 -1.76 -5.42 -7.81
CA ASP A 139 -1.51 -6.63 -8.61
C ASP A 139 -2.81 -7.42 -8.84
N ILE A 140 -3.67 -7.51 -7.84
CA ILE A 140 -5.02 -8.08 -7.99
C ILE A 140 -5.82 -7.25 -9.00
N ALA A 141 -5.83 -5.93 -8.87
CA ALA A 141 -6.58 -5.04 -9.76
C ALA A 141 -6.11 -5.11 -11.23
N LYS A 142 -4.80 -5.31 -11.44
CA LYS A 142 -4.21 -5.52 -12.78
C LYS A 142 -4.48 -6.92 -13.35
N GLY A 143 -5.02 -7.84 -12.58
CA GLY A 143 -5.23 -9.23 -12.98
C GLY A 143 -3.92 -10.01 -13.16
N ILE A 144 -2.88 -9.69 -12.38
CA ILE A 144 -1.62 -10.43 -12.43
C ILE A 144 -1.90 -11.90 -12.06
N PRO A 145 -1.45 -12.87 -12.90
CA PRO A 145 -1.66 -14.28 -12.63
C PRO A 145 -1.17 -14.66 -11.22
N HIS A 146 -1.98 -15.42 -10.49
CA HIS A 146 -1.68 -15.90 -9.13
C HIS A 146 -1.64 -14.82 -8.04
N ALA A 147 -1.92 -13.55 -8.33
CA ALA A 147 -1.94 -12.50 -7.30
C ALA A 147 -2.95 -12.79 -6.18
N ARG A 148 -4.10 -13.41 -6.51
CA ARG A 148 -5.16 -13.74 -5.55
C ARG A 148 -4.95 -15.04 -4.78
N ASP A 149 -4.01 -15.88 -5.14
CA ASP A 149 -3.88 -17.21 -4.56
C ASP A 149 -3.69 -17.19 -3.03
N ILE A 150 -3.00 -16.18 -2.52
CA ILE A 150 -2.78 -16.03 -1.08
C ILE A 150 -4.04 -15.54 -0.36
N ASP A 151 -4.85 -14.67 -0.99
CA ASP A 151 -6.13 -14.21 -0.43
C ASP A 151 -7.15 -15.35 -0.39
N ASP A 152 -7.19 -16.19 -1.42
CA ASP A 152 -8.07 -17.35 -1.48
C ASP A 152 -7.70 -18.36 -0.37
N LYS A 153 -6.41 -18.64 -0.16
CA LYS A 153 -5.92 -19.44 0.96
C LYS A 153 -6.29 -18.83 2.32
N MET A 154 -6.12 -17.52 2.47
CA MET A 154 -6.54 -16.81 3.68
C MET A 154 -8.06 -16.92 3.89
N GLY A 155 -8.85 -16.82 2.82
CA GLY A 155 -10.30 -17.00 2.85
C GLY A 155 -10.69 -18.39 3.33
N ASP A 156 -10.04 -19.44 2.80
CA ASP A 156 -10.27 -20.81 3.25
C ASP A 156 -9.88 -21.04 4.71
N ALA A 157 -8.72 -20.52 5.14
CA ALA A 157 -8.29 -20.60 6.54
C ALA A 157 -9.27 -19.87 7.48
N ARG A 158 -9.78 -18.70 7.09
CA ARG A 158 -10.80 -17.95 7.86
C ARG A 158 -12.11 -18.71 7.95
N ARG A 159 -12.53 -19.36 6.87
CA ARG A 159 -13.77 -20.14 6.82
C ARG A 159 -13.80 -21.26 7.86
N VAL A 160 -12.66 -21.89 8.14
CA VAL A 160 -12.55 -22.98 9.13
C VAL A 160 -11.98 -22.52 10.47
N LEU A 161 -11.68 -21.22 10.62
CA LEU A 161 -11.09 -20.63 11.83
C LEU A 161 -9.68 -21.22 12.17
N ASP A 162 -8.95 -21.62 11.14
CA ASP A 162 -7.57 -22.09 11.26
C ASP A 162 -6.61 -20.88 11.40
N TRP A 163 -6.24 -20.56 12.62
CA TRP A 163 -5.39 -19.39 12.91
C TRP A 163 -3.96 -19.57 12.44
N ASP A 164 -3.42 -20.77 12.51
CA ASP A 164 -2.04 -21.04 12.07
C ASP A 164 -1.94 -20.83 10.53
N ALA A 165 -2.90 -21.33 9.78
CA ALA A 165 -2.96 -21.11 8.36
C ALA A 165 -3.20 -19.62 8.01
N GLN A 166 -4.02 -18.89 8.80
CA GLN A 166 -4.21 -17.45 8.63
C GLN A 166 -2.91 -16.67 8.86
N PHE A 167 -2.16 -16.99 9.90
CA PHE A 167 -0.87 -16.36 10.18
C PHE A 167 0.16 -16.68 9.10
N ALA A 168 0.17 -17.91 8.59
CA ALA A 168 1.06 -18.31 7.50
C ALA A 168 0.79 -17.52 6.18
N CYS A 169 -0.43 -17.03 5.97
CA CYS A 169 -0.81 -16.18 4.84
C CYS A 169 -0.61 -14.68 5.10
N ALA A 170 -0.35 -14.25 6.33
CA ALA A 170 -0.29 -12.84 6.69
C ALA A 170 1.00 -12.18 6.21
N LEU A 171 0.93 -10.90 5.80
CA LEU A 171 2.11 -10.09 5.48
C LEU A 171 2.97 -9.78 6.72
N ASP A 172 2.34 -9.66 7.88
CA ASP A 172 2.99 -9.48 9.18
C ASP A 172 2.37 -10.45 10.20
N PRO A 173 2.80 -11.73 10.18
CA PRO A 173 2.26 -12.76 11.06
C PRO A 173 2.55 -12.50 12.53
N GLU A 174 3.71 -11.92 12.86
CA GLU A 174 4.12 -11.62 14.23
C GLU A 174 3.18 -10.62 14.88
N THR A 175 2.91 -9.51 14.21
CA THR A 175 1.97 -8.49 14.71
C THR A 175 0.55 -9.04 14.81
N ALA A 176 0.09 -9.78 13.81
CA ALA A 176 -1.25 -10.37 13.81
C ALA A 176 -1.42 -11.36 14.98
N LYS A 177 -0.44 -12.23 15.21
CA LYS A 177 -0.42 -13.18 16.32
C LYS A 177 -0.37 -12.48 17.67
N ALA A 178 0.53 -11.50 17.83
CA ALA A 178 0.67 -10.75 19.07
C ALA A 178 -0.63 -10.03 19.47
N ILE A 179 -1.32 -9.41 18.50
CA ILE A 179 -2.61 -8.73 18.74
C ILE A 179 -3.68 -9.73 19.20
N ARG A 180 -3.74 -10.91 18.57
CA ARG A 180 -4.70 -11.95 18.95
C ARG A 180 -4.41 -12.47 20.35
N ASP A 181 -3.18 -12.87 20.61
CA ASP A 181 -2.77 -13.52 21.87
C ASP A 181 -2.92 -12.57 23.07
N ALA A 182 -2.57 -11.29 22.90
CA ALA A 182 -2.72 -10.28 23.96
C ALA A 182 -4.18 -9.99 24.37
N ARG A 183 -5.15 -10.41 23.57
CA ARG A 183 -6.57 -10.10 23.79
C ARG A 183 -7.45 -11.34 23.96
N LEU A 184 -6.86 -12.54 24.00
CA LEU A 184 -7.56 -13.75 24.39
C LEU A 184 -7.62 -13.81 25.90
N PRO A 185 -8.77 -14.19 26.52
CA PRO A 185 -8.82 -14.58 27.91
C PRO A 185 -7.87 -15.77 28.19
N GLU A 186 -7.24 -15.80 29.35
CA GLU A 186 -6.26 -16.84 29.71
C GLU A 186 -6.80 -18.28 29.60
N ASP A 187 -8.12 -18.45 29.80
CA ASP A 187 -8.80 -19.75 29.75
C ASP A 187 -9.60 -19.98 28.42
N ASP A 188 -9.45 -19.08 27.43
CA ASP A 188 -10.20 -19.22 26.19
C ASP A 188 -9.41 -20.00 25.12
N HIS A 189 -9.69 -21.29 25.04
CA HIS A 189 -9.19 -22.19 23.99
C HIS A 189 -10.13 -22.24 22.77
N SER A 190 -11.03 -21.26 22.63
CA SER A 190 -11.98 -21.24 21.52
C SER A 190 -11.28 -20.98 20.18
N ASP A 191 -11.87 -21.50 19.14
CA ASP A 191 -11.49 -21.25 17.74
C ASP A 191 -11.83 -19.81 17.27
N THR A 192 -12.57 -19.03 18.07
CA THR A 192 -12.98 -17.66 17.75
C THR A 192 -11.99 -16.61 18.30
N CYS A 193 -12.07 -15.39 17.81
CA CYS A 193 -11.36 -14.26 18.41
C CYS A 193 -12.21 -13.61 19.52
N SER A 194 -11.54 -12.86 20.42
CA SER A 194 -12.21 -12.14 21.51
C SER A 194 -13.21 -11.06 21.05
N MET A 195 -13.16 -10.63 19.79
CA MET A 195 -14.05 -9.59 19.26
C MET A 195 -15.50 -10.05 19.20
N CYS A 196 -15.76 -11.25 18.67
CA CYS A 196 -17.11 -11.80 18.52
C CYS A 196 -17.42 -12.87 19.56
N GLY A 197 -16.41 -13.62 20.03
CA GLY A 197 -16.57 -14.71 20.99
C GLY A 197 -17.67 -15.70 20.56
N LYS A 198 -18.62 -15.98 21.44
CA LYS A 198 -19.73 -16.88 21.17
C LYS A 198 -20.66 -16.44 20.01
N PHE A 199 -20.66 -15.16 19.64
CA PHE A 199 -21.47 -14.62 18.55
C PHE A 199 -20.73 -14.61 17.19
N CYS A 200 -19.64 -15.34 17.04
CA CYS A 200 -18.90 -15.40 15.79
C CYS A 200 -19.78 -15.95 14.65
N ALA A 201 -20.02 -15.12 13.64
CA ALA A 201 -20.87 -15.49 12.50
C ALA A 201 -20.32 -16.68 11.71
N VAL A 202 -18.97 -16.75 11.55
CA VAL A 202 -18.32 -17.87 10.87
C VAL A 202 -18.55 -19.18 11.63
N ARG A 203 -18.32 -19.17 12.94
CA ARG A 203 -18.56 -20.35 13.80
C ARG A 203 -20.01 -20.79 13.76
N SER A 204 -20.93 -19.82 13.89
CA SER A 204 -22.37 -20.11 13.86
C SER A 204 -22.80 -20.69 12.52
N MET A 205 -22.30 -20.14 11.41
CA MET A 205 -22.59 -20.68 10.08
C MET A 205 -22.04 -22.09 9.90
N ASN A 206 -20.81 -22.36 10.34
CA ASN A 206 -20.20 -23.69 10.26
C ASN A 206 -21.02 -24.72 11.05
N LYS A 207 -21.49 -24.37 12.26
CA LYS A 207 -22.39 -25.21 13.06
C LYS A 207 -23.71 -25.47 12.36
N ALA A 208 -24.34 -24.42 11.81
CA ALA A 208 -25.59 -24.56 11.05
C ALA A 208 -25.44 -25.50 9.86
N LEU A 209 -24.34 -25.37 9.11
CA LEU A 209 -24.05 -26.23 7.96
C LEU A 209 -23.75 -27.69 8.37
N ALA A 210 -23.21 -27.89 9.58
CA ALA A 210 -23.02 -29.22 10.17
C ALA A 210 -24.32 -29.82 10.78
N GLY A 211 -25.41 -29.08 10.79
CA GLY A 211 -26.70 -29.50 11.40
C GLY A 211 -26.67 -29.42 12.93
N GLU A 212 -25.74 -28.67 13.52
CA GLU A 212 -25.65 -28.48 14.95
C GLU A 212 -26.59 -27.35 15.44
N TYR A 213 -27.12 -27.49 16.67
CA TYR A 213 -27.91 -26.45 17.30
C TYR A 213 -27.03 -25.24 17.65
N ILE A 214 -27.49 -24.03 17.30
CA ILE A 214 -26.85 -22.78 17.63
C ILE A 214 -27.63 -22.12 18.76
N ASP A 215 -27.02 -22.09 19.96
CA ASP A 215 -27.54 -21.28 21.07
C ASP A 215 -26.97 -19.86 20.92
N ILE A 216 -27.86 -18.91 20.60
CA ILE A 216 -27.53 -17.48 20.45
C ILE A 216 -28.08 -16.62 21.59
N LEU A 217 -28.67 -17.24 22.65
CA LEU A 217 -29.19 -16.53 23.81
C LEU A 217 -28.23 -16.54 24.98
#